data_44abdbe0a9cb2510d87e38934cc39bb7
#
_entry.id   44abdbe0a9cb2510d87e38934cc39bb7
#
_cell.length_a   1.000
_cell.length_b   1.000
_cell.length_c   1.000
_cell.angle_alpha   90.00
_cell.angle_beta   90.00
_cell.angle_gamma   90.00
#
_symmetry.space_group_name_H-M   'P 1'
#
loop_
_entity.id
_entity.type
_entity.pdbx_description
1 polymer ?
#
loop_
_entity_poly.entity_id
_entity_poly.type
_entity_poly.pdbx_seq_one_letter_code
_entity_poly.pdbx_strand_id
1 'polypeptide(L)'
;MALRLLQKSLLAAALLAGSSVLALAGGTLRIGMTASDIPLTTGQTDNGGEGMRFLGYTAYDSLVEWDLSSADKPSTIVPGLATSWAVDAADKTKWTFKLRPGVKFHDGSDFTADSVVWNLEKLLNKDAPQFDPRQSAQGRSRIPAVASYKAVDPLTVEIVTKTPDATLPYQIAWIMMSSPANWEKQGKSWDAVAKSPSGTGPWKITAFVPREKAEMVPNPDYWDKARVPKLDKLVVVPLPEPSARTAALRSGQVDWIENPAPDTVASLKSAGFKIVTNAYPHNWTWHLSRVDGSPWNDVRVRKAANLAIDREGMKELLSGLMIPAEGFLPPGHQWFGRPTFKLKHDPEAAKKLLAEAGYGPNKPLETKILISPSGSGQMLPLPMNEFVQQNLAEVGIKVSFEVVEWNTLINIWRAGAKHESSKGATGMNYTYFIQDPFTGFIRHLQCNLAPPAGTNWGFYCDPEMDKLFDEVRSTFDPAAQQKTLEKIHEKYVDEALFLMVTHDVNARAMSPKVKGFVQAQNWFQNFSSVTMD
;
A
#
# COMPACT_ATOMS: atom_id res chain seq x y z
N MET A 1 55.30 -44.79 -31.43
CA MET A 1 54.61 -44.82 -30.12
C MET A 1 54.34 -43.42 -29.56
N ALA A 2 55.04 -42.38 -30.05
CA ALA A 2 54.88 -40.99 -29.55
C ALA A 2 53.67 -40.20 -30.15
N LEU A 3 53.19 -40.60 -31.32
CA LEU A 3 52.09 -39.87 -32.02
C LEU A 3 50.67 -40.18 -31.49
N ARG A 4 50.48 -41.30 -30.79
CA ARG A 4 49.19 -41.68 -30.18
C ARG A 4 48.94 -41.08 -28.80
N LEU A 5 49.95 -40.59 -28.11
CA LEU A 5 49.84 -39.91 -26.85
C LEU A 5 49.48 -38.44 -26.97
N LEU A 6 49.88 -37.76 -28.05
CA LEU A 6 49.51 -36.36 -28.31
C LEU A 6 48.03 -36.18 -28.70
N GLN A 7 47.40 -37.16 -29.38
CA GLN A 7 45.98 -37.05 -29.74
C GLN A 7 45.02 -37.30 -28.56
N LYS A 8 45.42 -38.02 -27.55
CA LYS A 8 44.60 -38.20 -26.32
C LYS A 8 44.66 -37.03 -25.37
N SER A 9 45.76 -36.24 -25.41
CA SER A 9 45.91 -35.05 -24.59
C SER A 9 45.14 -33.83 -25.15
N LEU A 10 44.91 -33.76 -26.45
CA LEU A 10 44.11 -32.69 -27.09
C LEU A 10 42.60 -32.91 -26.98
N LEU A 11 42.12 -34.16 -26.86
CA LEU A 11 40.68 -34.43 -26.63
C LEU A 11 40.28 -34.21 -25.18
N ALA A 12 41.20 -34.34 -24.22
CA ALA A 12 40.92 -34.07 -22.79
C ALA A 12 40.88 -32.57 -22.47
N ALA A 13 41.64 -31.76 -23.24
CA ALA A 13 41.62 -30.28 -23.08
C ALA A 13 40.40 -29.60 -23.73
N ALA A 14 39.76 -30.22 -24.73
CA ALA A 14 38.58 -29.69 -25.41
C ALA A 14 37.27 -29.96 -24.64
N LEU A 15 37.26 -30.88 -23.66
CA LEU A 15 36.08 -31.20 -22.83
C LEU A 15 36.02 -30.40 -21.51
N LEU A 16 37.05 -29.59 -21.20
CA LEU A 16 37.07 -28.72 -20.03
C LEU A 16 36.74 -27.25 -20.32
N ALA A 17 36.53 -26.89 -21.61
CA ALA A 17 36.24 -25.52 -22.01
C ALA A 17 34.74 -25.24 -22.27
N GLY A 18 33.85 -26.12 -21.85
CA GLY A 18 32.42 -26.07 -22.24
C GLY A 18 31.42 -26.09 -21.13
N SER A 19 31.76 -25.63 -19.90
CA SER A 19 30.79 -25.53 -18.83
C SER A 19 31.08 -24.34 -17.93
N SER A 20 31.16 -23.14 -18.51
CA SER A 20 30.75 -21.97 -17.75
C SER A 20 29.22 -22.02 -17.66
N VAL A 21 28.72 -22.93 -16.81
CA VAL A 21 27.41 -22.71 -16.23
C VAL A 21 27.54 -21.37 -15.51
N LEU A 22 27.03 -20.32 -16.13
CA LEU A 22 26.66 -19.12 -15.41
C LEU A 22 25.86 -19.64 -14.23
N ALA A 23 26.47 -19.68 -13.06
CA ALA A 23 25.76 -19.87 -11.81
C ALA A 23 24.72 -18.73 -11.82
N LEU A 24 23.51 -19.04 -12.21
CA LEU A 24 22.37 -18.16 -11.97
C LEU A 24 22.47 -17.90 -10.48
N ALA A 25 22.59 -16.63 -10.12
CA ALA A 25 22.60 -16.18 -8.74
C ALA A 25 21.25 -16.55 -8.14
N GLY A 26 21.10 -17.81 -7.79
CA GLY A 26 20.00 -18.36 -7.04
C GLY A 26 20.09 -17.91 -5.58
N GLY A 27 19.31 -18.51 -4.73
CA GLY A 27 19.35 -18.27 -3.30
C GLY A 27 17.96 -17.91 -2.77
N THR A 28 17.86 -17.92 -1.45
CA THR A 28 16.60 -17.62 -0.76
C THR A 28 16.69 -16.24 -0.11
N LEU A 29 15.76 -15.36 -0.44
CA LEU A 29 15.53 -14.09 0.26
C LEU A 29 14.47 -14.29 1.34
N ARG A 30 14.79 -13.97 2.59
CA ARG A 30 13.86 -14.04 3.73
C ARG A 30 13.60 -12.63 4.24
N ILE A 31 12.31 -12.26 4.31
CA ILE A 31 11.86 -10.92 4.69
C ILE A 31 11.07 -10.97 5.99
N GLY A 32 11.50 -10.24 7.01
CA GLY A 32 10.73 -9.98 8.23
C GLY A 32 9.78 -8.82 8.04
N MET A 33 8.46 -9.11 8.04
CA MET A 33 7.40 -8.12 7.86
C MET A 33 6.98 -7.48 9.19
N THR A 34 6.34 -6.31 9.12
CA THR A 34 5.79 -5.59 10.27
C THR A 34 4.42 -6.10 10.72
N ALA A 35 3.69 -6.80 9.88
CA ALA A 35 2.39 -7.36 10.22
C ALA A 35 2.50 -8.56 11.17
N SER A 36 1.49 -8.75 12.00
CA SER A 36 1.40 -9.89 12.93
C SER A 36 0.93 -11.18 12.27
N ASP A 37 0.35 -11.10 11.07
CA ASP A 37 -0.11 -12.25 10.30
C ASP A 37 0.09 -12.02 8.80
N ILE A 38 0.11 -13.11 8.05
CA ILE A 38 0.08 -13.10 6.60
C ILE A 38 -1.39 -13.26 6.18
N PRO A 39 -2.00 -12.26 5.53
CA PRO A 39 -3.38 -12.32 5.06
C PRO A 39 -3.59 -13.39 3.99
N LEU A 40 -4.84 -13.61 3.62
CA LEU A 40 -5.24 -14.61 2.63
C LEU A 40 -4.55 -14.42 1.29
N THR A 41 -4.27 -15.52 0.62
CA THR A 41 -3.48 -15.60 -0.61
C THR A 41 -4.32 -15.64 -1.88
N THR A 42 -5.55 -15.16 -1.84
CA THR A 42 -6.50 -15.21 -2.97
C THR A 42 -6.36 -14.04 -3.97
N GLY A 43 -5.30 -13.25 -3.84
CA GLY A 43 -4.98 -12.13 -4.73
C GLY A 43 -5.57 -10.81 -4.29
N GLN A 44 -6.79 -10.78 -3.80
CA GLN A 44 -7.49 -9.54 -3.48
C GLN A 44 -7.68 -9.31 -1.98
N THR A 45 -7.57 -10.33 -1.19
CA THR A 45 -7.86 -10.21 0.22
C THR A 45 -6.67 -9.71 0.99
N ASP A 46 -6.85 -8.62 1.60
CA ASP A 46 -5.87 -7.91 2.33
C ASP A 46 -6.54 -7.29 3.56
N ASN A 47 -6.27 -7.88 4.69
CA ASN A 47 -6.77 -7.38 5.96
C ASN A 47 -5.80 -6.41 6.65
N GLY A 48 -4.79 -5.92 5.95
CA GLY A 48 -3.84 -5.02 6.59
C GLY A 48 -2.79 -4.41 5.67
N GLY A 49 -2.87 -4.68 4.38
CA GLY A 49 -1.95 -4.15 3.37
C GLY A 49 -0.73 -5.04 3.13
N GLU A 50 -0.18 -5.71 4.11
CA GLU A 50 1.02 -6.54 3.96
C GLU A 50 0.79 -7.73 3.01
N GLY A 51 -0.35 -8.41 3.09
CA GLY A 51 -0.66 -9.51 2.20
C GLY A 51 -0.74 -9.11 0.75
N MET A 52 -1.36 -7.96 0.46
CA MET A 52 -1.42 -7.42 -0.89
C MET A 52 -0.03 -7.01 -1.39
N ARG A 53 0.76 -6.39 -0.53
CA ARG A 53 2.10 -5.90 -0.85
C ARG A 53 3.10 -7.04 -1.12
N PHE A 54 3.12 -8.08 -0.29
CA PHE A 54 4.10 -9.16 -0.34
C PHE A 54 3.63 -10.42 -1.09
N LEU A 55 2.35 -10.73 -1.09
CA LEU A 55 1.79 -11.90 -1.73
C LEU A 55 0.95 -11.54 -2.96
N GLY A 56 0.08 -10.55 -2.84
CA GLY A 56 -0.81 -10.13 -3.91
C GLY A 56 -0.02 -9.64 -5.10
N TYR A 57 0.71 -8.56 -4.96
CA TYR A 57 1.44 -7.91 -6.06
C TYR A 57 2.64 -8.72 -6.58
N THR A 58 3.12 -9.72 -5.84
CA THR A 58 4.18 -10.63 -6.30
C THR A 58 3.67 -11.85 -7.06
N ALA A 59 2.52 -12.39 -6.67
CA ALA A 59 1.98 -13.62 -7.24
C ALA A 59 0.85 -13.39 -8.25
N TYR A 60 0.33 -12.18 -8.32
CA TYR A 60 -0.78 -11.81 -9.20
C TYR A 60 -0.44 -10.55 -9.99
N ASP A 61 -1.01 -10.41 -11.17
CA ASP A 61 -1.01 -9.16 -11.93
C ASP A 61 -2.43 -8.56 -11.98
N SER A 62 -2.49 -7.27 -12.27
CA SER A 62 -3.68 -6.52 -12.62
C SER A 62 -3.63 -6.10 -14.10
N LEU A 63 -4.73 -5.53 -14.62
CA LEU A 63 -4.75 -5.00 -15.99
C LEU A 63 -3.74 -3.87 -16.18
N VAL A 64 -3.57 -3.08 -15.14
CA VAL A 64 -2.65 -1.92 -15.09
C VAL A 64 -1.74 -2.11 -13.89
N GLU A 65 -0.46 -1.85 -14.02
CA GLU A 65 0.54 -2.01 -12.97
C GLU A 65 1.25 -0.71 -12.64
N TRP A 66 2.03 -0.70 -11.56
CA TRP A 66 2.91 0.39 -11.19
C TRP A 66 4.31 0.17 -11.76
N ASP A 67 4.91 1.22 -12.32
CA ASP A 67 6.33 1.21 -12.68
C ASP A 67 7.19 1.28 -11.41
N LEU A 68 7.79 0.15 -11.06
CA LEU A 68 8.68 0.01 -9.91
C LEU A 68 10.15 -0.05 -10.31
N SER A 69 10.49 0.36 -11.52
CA SER A 69 11.84 0.26 -12.09
C SER A 69 12.79 1.36 -11.64
N SER A 70 12.29 2.46 -11.10
CA SER A 70 13.08 3.64 -10.71
C SER A 70 12.85 4.03 -9.25
N ALA A 71 13.94 4.44 -8.58
CA ALA A 71 13.92 5.06 -7.24
C ALA A 71 13.83 6.59 -7.29
N ASP A 72 14.08 7.21 -8.45
CA ASP A 72 14.36 8.65 -8.55
C ASP A 72 13.12 9.52 -8.74
N LYS A 73 11.97 8.91 -9.00
CA LYS A 73 10.71 9.61 -9.26
C LYS A 73 9.52 8.81 -8.71
N PRO A 74 8.37 9.47 -8.42
CA PRO A 74 7.12 8.79 -8.11
C PRO A 74 6.74 7.80 -9.20
N SER A 75 6.26 6.62 -8.80
CA SER A 75 5.81 5.59 -9.73
C SER A 75 4.57 6.05 -10.51
N THR A 76 4.55 5.73 -11.79
CA THR A 76 3.40 5.92 -12.67
C THR A 76 2.76 4.58 -13.01
N ILE A 77 1.57 4.59 -13.59
CA ILE A 77 0.92 3.37 -14.08
C ILE A 77 1.44 3.00 -15.47
N VAL A 78 1.59 1.69 -15.69
CA VAL A 78 2.10 1.10 -16.92
C VAL A 78 1.22 -0.10 -17.34
N PRO A 79 1.31 -0.57 -18.61
CA PRO A 79 0.66 -1.78 -19.03
C PRO A 79 1.05 -3.01 -18.20
N GLY A 80 0.02 -3.72 -17.67
CA GLY A 80 0.13 -5.01 -17.02
C GLY A 80 -0.44 -6.12 -17.92
N LEU A 81 -1.51 -6.78 -17.47
CA LEU A 81 -2.25 -7.74 -18.29
C LEU A 81 -2.98 -7.09 -19.45
N ALA A 82 -3.29 -5.80 -19.39
CA ALA A 82 -3.68 -5.02 -20.56
C ALA A 82 -2.45 -4.41 -21.21
N THR A 83 -2.38 -4.45 -22.55
CA THR A 83 -1.34 -3.79 -23.35
C THR A 83 -1.63 -2.32 -23.57
N SER A 84 -2.91 -1.93 -23.50
CA SER A 84 -3.37 -0.54 -23.59
C SER A 84 -4.78 -0.41 -23.03
N TRP A 85 -5.15 0.82 -22.71
CA TRP A 85 -6.51 1.22 -22.35
C TRP A 85 -6.84 2.59 -22.92
N ALA A 86 -8.12 2.81 -23.18
CA ALA A 86 -8.61 4.08 -23.68
C ALA A 86 -10.04 4.33 -23.19
N VAL A 87 -10.35 5.60 -22.92
CA VAL A 87 -11.73 6.05 -22.72
C VAL A 87 -12.35 6.41 -24.07
N ASP A 88 -13.62 6.12 -24.25
CA ASP A 88 -14.36 6.48 -25.46
C ASP A 88 -14.40 8.01 -25.63
N ALA A 89 -14.24 8.49 -26.87
CA ALA A 89 -14.20 9.92 -27.16
C ALA A 89 -15.54 10.61 -26.93
N ALA A 90 -16.64 9.94 -27.24
CA ALA A 90 -18.00 10.46 -27.15
C ALA A 90 -18.65 10.18 -25.79
N ASP A 91 -18.32 9.06 -25.17
CA ASP A 91 -18.87 8.63 -23.89
C ASP A 91 -17.76 8.35 -22.87
N LYS A 92 -17.40 9.36 -22.09
CA LYS A 92 -16.32 9.31 -21.09
C LYS A 92 -16.56 8.35 -19.92
N THR A 93 -17.70 7.65 -19.90
CA THR A 93 -17.95 6.57 -18.94
C THR A 93 -17.45 5.20 -19.44
N LYS A 94 -17.21 5.04 -20.74
CA LYS A 94 -16.80 3.77 -21.35
C LYS A 94 -15.30 3.66 -21.50
N TRP A 95 -14.72 2.62 -20.92
CA TRP A 95 -13.32 2.28 -20.99
C TRP A 95 -13.12 0.96 -21.71
N THR A 96 -12.16 0.92 -22.62
CA THR A 96 -11.75 -0.30 -23.32
C THR A 96 -10.34 -0.68 -22.90
N PHE A 97 -10.14 -1.93 -22.49
CA PHE A 97 -8.84 -2.51 -22.15
C PHE A 97 -8.51 -3.61 -23.17
N LYS A 98 -7.37 -3.48 -23.86
CA LYS A 98 -6.83 -4.50 -24.77
C LYS A 98 -5.90 -5.42 -24.02
N LEU A 99 -6.20 -6.69 -23.94
CA LEU A 99 -5.47 -7.66 -23.14
C LEU A 99 -4.23 -8.20 -23.86
N ARG A 100 -3.26 -8.63 -23.08
CA ARG A 100 -2.03 -9.29 -23.55
C ARG A 100 -2.34 -10.71 -24.00
N PRO A 101 -2.01 -11.11 -25.24
CA PRO A 101 -2.22 -12.49 -25.72
C PRO A 101 -1.22 -13.46 -25.06
N GLY A 102 -1.63 -14.72 -24.90
CA GLY A 102 -0.77 -15.83 -24.49
C GLY A 102 -0.39 -15.85 -23.00
N VAL A 103 -0.98 -14.99 -22.17
CA VAL A 103 -0.76 -15.03 -20.72
C VAL A 103 -1.43 -16.29 -20.13
N LYS A 104 -0.71 -16.97 -19.23
CA LYS A 104 -1.18 -18.12 -18.47
C LYS A 104 -1.25 -17.82 -16.99
N PHE A 105 -2.27 -18.38 -16.33
CA PHE A 105 -2.26 -18.50 -14.88
C PHE A 105 -1.23 -19.55 -14.42
N HIS A 106 -0.88 -19.55 -13.15
CA HIS A 106 0.09 -20.48 -12.57
C HIS A 106 -0.33 -21.95 -12.70
N ASP A 107 -1.63 -22.23 -12.83
CA ASP A 107 -2.18 -23.58 -13.06
C ASP A 107 -2.15 -24.00 -14.55
N GLY A 108 -1.65 -23.14 -15.44
CA GLY A 108 -1.53 -23.37 -16.87
C GLY A 108 -2.75 -22.96 -17.69
N SER A 109 -3.86 -22.58 -17.08
CA SER A 109 -5.05 -22.10 -17.78
C SER A 109 -4.81 -20.73 -18.46
N ASP A 110 -5.58 -20.44 -19.51
CA ASP A 110 -5.46 -19.18 -20.26
C ASP A 110 -6.08 -18.00 -19.51
N PHE A 111 -5.41 -16.86 -19.57
CA PHE A 111 -5.97 -15.58 -19.18
C PHE A 111 -6.67 -14.94 -20.38
N THR A 112 -7.96 -14.61 -20.23
CA THR A 112 -8.81 -14.02 -21.28
C THR A 112 -9.69 -12.91 -20.72
N ALA A 113 -10.45 -12.26 -21.59
CA ALA A 113 -11.45 -11.27 -21.20
C ALA A 113 -12.53 -11.85 -20.26
N ASP A 114 -12.90 -13.12 -20.46
CA ASP A 114 -13.83 -13.80 -19.55
C ASP A 114 -13.24 -13.99 -18.14
N SER A 115 -11.92 -14.19 -18.04
CA SER A 115 -11.24 -14.23 -16.74
C SER A 115 -11.32 -12.90 -16.01
N VAL A 116 -11.25 -11.77 -16.75
CA VAL A 116 -11.39 -10.43 -16.16
C VAL A 116 -12.82 -10.22 -15.66
N VAL A 117 -13.81 -10.51 -16.50
CA VAL A 117 -15.24 -10.43 -16.14
C VAL A 117 -15.53 -11.26 -14.89
N TRP A 118 -15.06 -12.51 -14.86
CA TRP A 118 -15.21 -13.42 -13.72
C TRP A 118 -14.61 -12.84 -12.43
N ASN A 119 -13.44 -12.18 -12.51
CA ASN A 119 -12.80 -11.54 -11.36
C ASN A 119 -13.55 -10.28 -10.90
N LEU A 120 -14.16 -9.52 -11.80
CA LEU A 120 -15.01 -8.40 -11.43
C LEU A 120 -16.31 -8.87 -10.78
N GLU A 121 -16.93 -9.93 -11.30
CA GLU A 121 -18.12 -10.55 -10.68
C GLU A 121 -17.83 -11.09 -9.27
N LYS A 122 -16.70 -11.74 -9.06
CA LYS A 122 -16.22 -12.16 -7.73
C LYS A 122 -16.31 -11.04 -6.68
N LEU A 123 -16.11 -9.81 -7.08
CA LEU A 123 -16.07 -8.65 -6.20
C LEU A 123 -17.40 -7.87 -6.16
N LEU A 124 -18.11 -7.79 -7.27
CA LEU A 124 -19.22 -6.85 -7.47
C LEU A 124 -20.59 -7.50 -7.51
N ASN A 125 -20.69 -8.75 -7.98
CA ASN A 125 -21.95 -9.45 -8.17
C ASN A 125 -22.21 -10.45 -7.04
N LYS A 126 -23.13 -10.13 -6.11
CA LYS A 126 -23.48 -10.98 -4.96
C LYS A 126 -24.09 -12.32 -5.35
N ASP A 127 -24.69 -12.39 -6.54
CA ASP A 127 -25.38 -13.59 -7.05
C ASP A 127 -24.43 -14.51 -7.85
N ALA A 128 -23.19 -14.07 -8.11
CA ALA A 128 -22.20 -14.89 -8.80
C ALA A 128 -21.71 -16.02 -7.90
N PRO A 129 -21.57 -17.26 -8.42
CA PRO A 129 -21.14 -18.42 -7.62
C PRO A 129 -19.79 -18.21 -6.93
N GLN A 130 -18.89 -17.43 -7.55
CA GLN A 130 -17.55 -17.11 -7.05
C GLN A 130 -17.51 -15.88 -6.15
N PHE A 131 -18.62 -15.23 -5.85
CA PHE A 131 -18.64 -14.08 -4.97
C PHE A 131 -18.01 -14.40 -3.61
N ASP A 132 -17.07 -13.58 -3.17
CA ASP A 132 -16.47 -13.69 -1.83
C ASP A 132 -16.66 -12.38 -1.06
N PRO A 133 -17.48 -12.37 0.01
CA PRO A 133 -17.71 -11.16 0.82
C PRO A 133 -16.43 -10.55 1.38
N ARG A 134 -15.42 -11.36 1.70
CA ARG A 134 -14.12 -10.90 2.25
C ARG A 134 -13.33 -10.13 1.21
N GLN A 135 -13.22 -10.66 -0.01
CA GLN A 135 -12.55 -9.99 -1.11
C GLN A 135 -13.36 -8.79 -1.62
N SER A 136 -14.70 -8.92 -1.68
CA SER A 136 -15.60 -7.86 -2.09
C SER A 136 -15.50 -6.63 -1.18
N ALA A 137 -15.40 -6.80 0.13
CA ALA A 137 -15.28 -5.70 1.09
C ALA A 137 -14.10 -4.78 0.77
N GLN A 138 -12.99 -5.32 0.30
CA GLN A 138 -11.82 -4.56 -0.11
C GLN A 138 -11.92 -4.13 -1.59
N GLY A 139 -12.17 -5.07 -2.50
CA GLY A 139 -12.14 -4.82 -3.95
C GLY A 139 -13.17 -3.78 -4.39
N ARG A 140 -14.43 -3.91 -3.93
CA ARG A 140 -15.51 -2.97 -4.28
C ARG A 140 -15.20 -1.54 -3.83
N SER A 141 -14.54 -1.37 -2.69
CA SER A 141 -14.16 -0.04 -2.21
C SER A 141 -13.05 0.61 -3.05
N ARG A 142 -12.37 -0.16 -3.90
CA ARG A 142 -11.34 0.35 -4.83
C ARG A 142 -11.94 0.82 -6.16
N ILE A 143 -13.05 0.21 -6.59
CA ILE A 143 -13.70 0.48 -7.88
C ILE A 143 -15.19 0.86 -7.71
N PRO A 144 -15.54 1.83 -6.85
CA PRO A 144 -16.94 2.15 -6.53
C PRO A 144 -17.70 2.76 -7.70
N ALA A 145 -16.99 3.32 -8.68
CA ALA A 145 -17.57 3.94 -9.86
C ALA A 145 -18.00 2.91 -10.94
N VAL A 146 -17.53 1.66 -10.89
CA VAL A 146 -17.90 0.67 -11.91
C VAL A 146 -19.39 0.37 -11.87
N ALA A 147 -20.05 0.50 -13.03
CA ALA A 147 -21.47 0.23 -13.25
C ALA A 147 -21.69 -1.12 -13.95
N SER A 148 -20.90 -1.39 -15.01
CA SER A 148 -20.97 -2.63 -15.76
C SER A 148 -19.64 -2.98 -16.42
N TYR A 149 -19.52 -4.23 -16.84
CA TYR A 149 -18.32 -4.76 -17.50
C TYR A 149 -18.71 -5.95 -18.38
N LYS A 150 -17.98 -6.14 -19.47
CA LYS A 150 -18.19 -7.28 -20.37
C LYS A 150 -16.94 -7.63 -21.16
N ALA A 151 -16.81 -8.88 -21.55
CA ALA A 151 -15.93 -9.31 -22.61
C ALA A 151 -16.54 -8.89 -23.97
N VAL A 152 -15.77 -8.17 -24.78
CA VAL A 152 -16.16 -7.78 -26.14
C VAL A 152 -15.70 -8.84 -27.14
N ASP A 153 -14.50 -9.34 -26.93
CA ASP A 153 -13.86 -10.45 -27.62
C ASP A 153 -12.85 -11.11 -26.64
N PRO A 154 -12.19 -12.23 -26.98
CA PRO A 154 -11.28 -12.91 -26.04
C PRO A 154 -10.16 -12.06 -25.44
N LEU A 155 -9.78 -10.94 -26.10
CA LEU A 155 -8.68 -10.05 -25.68
C LEU A 155 -9.13 -8.60 -25.49
N THR A 156 -10.44 -8.34 -25.36
CA THR A 156 -10.96 -6.99 -25.15
C THR A 156 -12.03 -6.97 -24.06
N VAL A 157 -11.81 -6.13 -23.04
CA VAL A 157 -12.79 -5.87 -21.98
C VAL A 157 -13.27 -4.43 -22.07
N GLU A 158 -14.59 -4.24 -21.97
CA GLU A 158 -15.22 -2.95 -21.75
C GLU A 158 -15.64 -2.83 -20.28
N ILE A 159 -15.27 -1.72 -19.64
CA ILE A 159 -15.72 -1.34 -18.29
C ILE A 159 -16.45 -0.01 -18.41
N VAL A 160 -17.66 0.06 -17.88
CA VAL A 160 -18.47 1.29 -17.86
C VAL A 160 -18.57 1.81 -16.44
N THR A 161 -18.31 3.09 -16.25
CA THR A 161 -18.46 3.77 -14.96
C THR A 161 -19.79 4.50 -14.87
N LYS A 162 -20.28 4.74 -13.66
CA LYS A 162 -21.55 5.46 -13.39
C LYS A 162 -21.53 6.90 -13.89
N THR A 163 -20.38 7.52 -13.81
CA THR A 163 -20.06 8.87 -14.28
C THR A 163 -18.66 8.84 -14.90
N PRO A 164 -18.25 9.85 -15.70
CA PRO A 164 -16.87 9.95 -16.16
C PRO A 164 -15.87 9.79 -15.00
N ASP A 165 -14.86 8.93 -15.18
CA ASP A 165 -13.86 8.69 -14.13
C ASP A 165 -12.45 8.51 -14.72
N ALA A 166 -11.72 9.63 -14.82
CA ALA A 166 -10.33 9.64 -15.30
C ALA A 166 -9.35 8.89 -14.34
N THR A 167 -9.80 8.53 -13.13
CA THR A 167 -8.98 7.81 -12.16
C THR A 167 -9.15 6.28 -12.25
N LEU A 168 -10.06 5.78 -13.11
CA LEU A 168 -10.33 4.34 -13.24
C LEU A 168 -9.07 3.48 -13.49
N PRO A 169 -8.12 3.85 -14.36
CA PRO A 169 -6.91 3.04 -14.55
C PRO A 169 -6.10 2.83 -13.26
N TYR A 170 -6.00 3.83 -12.40
CA TYR A 170 -5.36 3.71 -11.09
C TYR A 170 -6.13 2.77 -10.16
N GLN A 171 -7.47 2.83 -10.20
CA GLN A 171 -8.32 1.94 -9.39
C GLN A 171 -8.18 0.49 -9.85
N ILE A 172 -8.10 0.24 -11.15
CA ILE A 172 -7.93 -1.10 -11.74
C ILE A 172 -6.56 -1.71 -11.39
N ALA A 173 -5.52 -0.90 -11.16
CA ALA A 173 -4.22 -1.39 -10.70
C ALA A 173 -4.26 -2.11 -9.35
N TRP A 174 -5.36 -2.01 -8.61
CA TRP A 174 -5.60 -2.71 -7.35
C TRP A 174 -6.38 -4.02 -7.51
N ILE A 175 -6.87 -4.33 -8.71
CA ILE A 175 -7.72 -5.50 -8.98
C ILE A 175 -6.88 -6.61 -9.59
N MET A 176 -6.46 -7.52 -8.75
CA MET A 176 -5.59 -8.65 -9.13
C MET A 176 -6.40 -9.83 -9.63
N MET A 177 -5.88 -10.54 -10.64
CA MET A 177 -6.60 -11.60 -11.36
C MET A 177 -6.27 -12.98 -10.79
N SER A 178 -7.29 -13.66 -10.27
CA SER A 178 -7.24 -15.06 -9.83
C SER A 178 -7.74 -16.00 -10.93
N SER A 179 -7.21 -17.24 -10.99
CA SER A 179 -7.62 -18.24 -11.98
C SER A 179 -9.04 -18.78 -11.73
N PRO A 180 -9.97 -18.62 -12.69
CA PRO A 180 -11.27 -19.29 -12.63
C PRO A 180 -11.14 -20.82 -12.61
N ALA A 181 -10.24 -21.38 -13.42
CA ALA A 181 -10.02 -22.83 -13.51
C ALA A 181 -9.50 -23.42 -12.19
N ASN A 182 -8.59 -22.69 -11.50
CA ASN A 182 -8.15 -23.13 -10.18
C ASN A 182 -9.29 -23.12 -9.16
N TRP A 183 -10.15 -22.10 -9.15
CA TRP A 183 -11.31 -22.06 -8.27
C TRP A 183 -12.27 -23.24 -8.49
N GLU A 184 -12.57 -23.59 -9.74
CA GLU A 184 -13.33 -24.78 -10.09
C GLU A 184 -12.63 -26.05 -9.58
N LYS A 185 -11.33 -26.21 -9.86
CA LYS A 185 -10.50 -27.36 -9.42
C LYS A 185 -10.48 -27.53 -7.91
N GLN A 186 -10.51 -26.42 -7.17
CA GLN A 186 -10.53 -26.39 -5.69
C GLN A 186 -11.95 -26.56 -5.13
N GLY A 187 -12.90 -27.08 -5.91
CA GLY A 187 -14.27 -27.36 -5.47
C GLY A 187 -15.08 -26.09 -5.16
N LYS A 188 -14.78 -24.98 -5.83
CA LYS A 188 -15.48 -23.70 -5.65
C LYS A 188 -15.34 -23.12 -4.24
N SER A 189 -14.21 -23.39 -3.58
CA SER A 189 -13.93 -22.99 -2.21
C SER A 189 -12.77 -21.99 -2.14
N TRP A 190 -13.04 -20.78 -1.68
CA TRP A 190 -12.00 -19.77 -1.48
C TRP A 190 -10.99 -20.15 -0.39
N ASP A 191 -11.41 -20.93 0.62
CA ASP A 191 -10.49 -21.44 1.64
C ASP A 191 -9.54 -22.51 1.07
N ALA A 192 -9.98 -23.29 0.09
CA ALA A 192 -9.12 -24.22 -0.63
C ALA A 192 -8.19 -23.49 -1.62
N VAL A 193 -8.70 -22.49 -2.34
CA VAL A 193 -7.89 -21.61 -3.21
C VAL A 193 -6.80 -20.89 -2.41
N ALA A 194 -7.09 -20.42 -1.19
CA ALA A 194 -6.11 -19.75 -0.34
C ALA A 194 -4.91 -20.65 0.00
N LYS A 195 -5.10 -21.97 0.04
CA LYS A 195 -4.03 -22.96 0.29
C LYS A 195 -3.27 -23.36 -0.98
N SER A 196 -3.87 -23.17 -2.15
CA SER A 196 -3.29 -23.49 -3.45
C SER A 196 -3.63 -22.39 -4.47
N PRO A 197 -3.09 -21.17 -4.27
CA PRO A 197 -3.45 -20.01 -5.08
C PRO A 197 -2.87 -20.08 -6.50
N SER A 198 -3.55 -19.47 -7.46
CA SER A 198 -3.10 -19.34 -8.85
C SER A 198 -3.41 -17.94 -9.36
N GLY A 199 -2.36 -17.14 -9.52
CA GLY A 199 -2.33 -15.85 -10.19
C GLY A 199 -1.61 -15.94 -11.53
N THR A 200 -1.19 -14.79 -12.07
CA THR A 200 -0.43 -14.68 -13.32
C THR A 200 0.98 -14.14 -13.10
N GLY A 201 1.31 -13.76 -11.86
CA GLY A 201 2.50 -12.99 -11.51
C GLY A 201 3.84 -13.74 -11.65
N PRO A 202 4.96 -13.01 -11.42
CA PRO A 202 6.31 -13.57 -11.56
C PRO A 202 6.67 -14.61 -10.49
N TRP A 203 5.94 -14.68 -9.38
CA TRP A 203 6.16 -15.62 -8.29
C TRP A 203 4.95 -16.52 -8.07
N LYS A 204 5.19 -17.82 -7.83
CA LYS A 204 4.18 -18.82 -7.47
C LYS A 204 4.24 -19.09 -5.97
N ILE A 205 3.13 -18.92 -5.26
CA ILE A 205 3.03 -19.27 -3.83
C ILE A 205 2.99 -20.80 -3.72
N THR A 206 3.95 -21.36 -2.98
CA THR A 206 4.12 -22.82 -2.81
C THR A 206 3.79 -23.30 -1.40
N ALA A 207 3.85 -22.41 -0.41
CA ALA A 207 3.46 -22.73 0.97
C ALA A 207 2.88 -21.47 1.64
N PHE A 208 1.86 -21.70 2.44
CA PHE A 208 1.26 -20.67 3.28
C PHE A 208 0.91 -21.28 4.64
N VAL A 209 1.59 -20.81 5.68
CA VAL A 209 1.33 -21.20 7.07
C VAL A 209 0.94 -19.93 7.83
N PRO A 210 -0.34 -19.78 8.23
CA PRO A 210 -0.81 -18.60 8.95
C PRO A 210 0.07 -18.28 10.16
N ARG A 211 0.39 -17.01 10.37
CA ARG A 211 1.25 -16.48 11.45
C ARG A 211 2.70 -16.97 11.48
N GLU A 212 3.10 -17.77 10.52
CA GLU A 212 4.45 -18.31 10.47
C GLU A 212 5.20 -17.84 9.23
N LYS A 213 4.74 -18.19 8.04
CA LYS A 213 5.41 -17.83 6.79
C LYS A 213 4.55 -18.01 5.55
N ALA A 214 4.97 -17.35 4.47
CA ALA A 214 4.63 -17.76 3.11
C ALA A 214 5.90 -17.96 2.29
N GLU A 215 5.90 -18.96 1.40
CA GLU A 215 7.01 -19.27 0.51
C GLU A 215 6.58 -19.15 -0.93
N MET A 216 7.44 -18.59 -1.77
CA MET A 216 7.21 -18.39 -3.19
C MET A 216 8.45 -18.82 -3.98
N VAL A 217 8.20 -19.36 -5.18
CA VAL A 217 9.23 -19.73 -6.15
C VAL A 217 9.02 -18.96 -7.46
N PRO A 218 10.06 -18.79 -8.29
CA PRO A 218 9.91 -18.14 -9.59
C PRO A 218 8.87 -18.81 -10.47
N ASN A 219 8.17 -18.00 -11.28
CA ASN A 219 7.38 -18.47 -12.40
C ASN A 219 8.22 -18.37 -13.70
N PRO A 220 8.84 -19.45 -14.19
CA PRO A 220 9.68 -19.39 -15.39
C PRO A 220 8.88 -19.07 -16.65
N ASP A 221 7.56 -19.31 -16.62
CA ASP A 221 6.65 -19.07 -17.74
C ASP A 221 6.01 -17.68 -17.67
N TYR A 222 6.49 -16.81 -16.78
CA TYR A 222 5.97 -15.46 -16.65
C TYR A 222 5.99 -14.72 -17.99
N TRP A 223 4.91 -14.02 -18.29
CA TRP A 223 4.71 -13.37 -19.59
C TRP A 223 5.77 -12.27 -19.87
N ASP A 224 6.23 -11.56 -18.85
CA ASP A 224 7.32 -10.59 -18.98
C ASP A 224 8.66 -11.26 -18.64
N LYS A 225 9.36 -11.70 -19.68
CA LYS A 225 10.63 -12.41 -19.54
C LYS A 225 11.74 -11.59 -18.87
N ALA A 226 11.65 -10.25 -18.92
CA ALA A 226 12.59 -9.37 -18.24
C ALA A 226 12.38 -9.33 -16.71
N ARG A 227 11.19 -9.67 -16.25
CA ARG A 227 10.84 -9.70 -14.83
C ARG A 227 10.73 -11.11 -14.24
N VAL A 228 11.20 -12.13 -14.91
CA VAL A 228 11.35 -13.46 -14.29
C VAL A 228 12.35 -13.36 -13.14
N PRO A 229 11.96 -13.80 -11.91
CA PRO A 229 12.82 -13.67 -10.74
C PRO A 229 14.17 -14.40 -10.89
N LYS A 230 15.22 -13.81 -10.33
CA LYS A 230 16.59 -14.36 -10.33
C LYS A 230 16.88 -15.23 -9.09
N LEU A 231 16.08 -15.09 -8.03
CA LEU A 231 16.18 -15.90 -6.81
C LEU A 231 15.50 -17.26 -6.99
N ASP A 232 15.92 -18.26 -6.25
CA ASP A 232 15.25 -19.58 -6.21
C ASP A 232 14.01 -19.56 -5.33
N LYS A 233 14.01 -18.74 -4.29
CA LYS A 233 12.90 -18.68 -3.31
C LYS A 233 12.80 -17.30 -2.65
N LEU A 234 11.56 -16.89 -2.37
CA LEU A 234 11.22 -15.77 -1.52
C LEU A 234 10.39 -16.27 -0.34
N VAL A 235 10.77 -15.90 0.87
CA VAL A 235 10.09 -16.26 2.12
C VAL A 235 9.72 -14.99 2.87
N VAL A 236 8.45 -14.83 3.24
CA VAL A 236 8.00 -13.72 4.09
C VAL A 236 7.57 -14.25 5.44
N VAL A 237 8.02 -13.59 6.51
CA VAL A 237 7.86 -14.00 7.90
C VAL A 237 7.28 -12.86 8.71
N PRO A 238 6.14 -13.04 9.39
CA PRO A 238 5.59 -12.04 10.32
C PRO A 238 6.51 -11.87 11.53
N LEU A 239 7.02 -10.67 11.73
CA LEU A 239 7.84 -10.27 12.88
C LEU A 239 7.40 -8.86 13.34
N PRO A 240 6.27 -8.74 14.05
CA PRO A 240 5.66 -7.44 14.36
C PRO A 240 6.53 -6.55 15.25
N GLU A 241 7.32 -7.15 16.15
CA GLU A 241 8.15 -6.41 17.10
C GLU A 241 9.47 -5.94 16.47
N PRO A 242 9.81 -4.62 16.50
CA PRO A 242 11.02 -4.08 15.89
C PRO A 242 12.33 -4.70 16.42
N SER A 243 12.40 -4.98 17.73
CA SER A 243 13.55 -5.63 18.36
C SER A 243 13.74 -7.06 17.87
N ALA A 244 12.65 -7.84 17.75
CA ALA A 244 12.69 -9.19 17.21
C ALA A 244 13.13 -9.21 15.75
N ARG A 245 12.62 -8.27 14.91
CA ARG A 245 13.07 -8.12 13.52
C ARG A 245 14.57 -7.84 13.45
N THR A 246 15.06 -6.90 14.25
CA THR A 246 16.47 -6.53 14.28
C THR A 246 17.36 -7.71 14.72
N ALA A 247 16.94 -8.48 15.73
CA ALA A 247 17.64 -9.68 16.17
C ALA A 247 17.67 -10.77 15.08
N ALA A 248 16.56 -11.00 14.40
CA ALA A 248 16.47 -11.96 13.30
C ALA A 248 17.38 -11.59 12.12
N LEU A 249 17.50 -10.30 11.79
CA LEU A 249 18.44 -9.83 10.76
C LEU A 249 19.89 -10.04 11.17
N ARG A 250 20.25 -9.68 12.42
CA ARG A 250 21.62 -9.84 12.94
C ARG A 250 22.08 -11.29 13.00
N SER A 251 21.17 -12.20 13.34
CA SER A 251 21.46 -13.64 13.39
C SER A 251 21.46 -14.31 12.02
N GLY A 252 21.05 -13.63 10.95
CA GLY A 252 20.89 -14.21 9.62
C GLY A 252 19.66 -15.12 9.48
N GLN A 253 18.72 -15.05 10.43
CA GLN A 253 17.44 -15.75 10.33
C GLN A 253 16.58 -15.17 9.20
N VAL A 254 16.66 -13.84 9.00
CA VAL A 254 16.13 -13.14 7.83
C VAL A 254 17.23 -12.31 7.17
N ASP A 255 17.03 -11.98 5.90
CA ASP A 255 17.99 -11.25 5.07
C ASP A 255 17.60 -9.78 4.90
N TRP A 256 16.38 -9.45 5.22
CA TRP A 256 15.76 -8.14 5.05
C TRP A 256 14.70 -7.95 6.12
N ILE A 257 14.64 -6.76 6.70
CA ILE A 257 13.55 -6.34 7.60
C ILE A 257 12.96 -5.00 7.17
N GLU A 258 11.67 -4.86 7.36
CA GLU A 258 10.94 -3.59 7.26
C GLU A 258 11.05 -2.84 8.59
N ASN A 259 11.15 -1.51 8.53
CA ASN A 259 11.16 -0.62 9.71
C ASN A 259 12.07 -1.14 10.84
N PRO A 260 13.40 -1.09 10.67
CA PRO A 260 14.32 -1.40 11.76
C PRO A 260 14.09 -0.46 12.94
N ALA A 261 14.33 -0.95 14.16
CA ALA A 261 14.23 -0.11 15.35
C ALA A 261 15.20 1.10 15.21
N PRO A 262 14.73 2.36 15.34
CA PRO A 262 15.53 3.55 15.04
C PRO A 262 16.86 3.62 15.78
N ASP A 263 16.88 3.25 17.06
CA ASP A 263 18.06 3.21 17.93
C ASP A 263 19.12 2.19 17.48
N THR A 264 18.73 1.20 16.66
CA THR A 264 19.63 0.16 16.14
C THR A 264 20.27 0.51 14.80
N VAL A 265 19.78 1.53 14.10
CA VAL A 265 20.19 1.86 12.72
C VAL A 265 21.69 2.13 12.62
N ALA A 266 22.24 2.94 13.52
CA ALA A 266 23.68 3.26 13.53
C ALA A 266 24.52 1.98 13.70
N SER A 267 24.15 1.10 14.64
CA SER A 267 24.85 -0.15 14.90
C SER A 267 24.69 -1.18 13.78
N LEU A 268 23.55 -1.21 13.09
CA LEU A 268 23.34 -2.03 11.88
C LEU A 268 24.26 -1.57 10.74
N LYS A 269 24.34 -0.26 10.48
CA LYS A 269 25.27 0.31 9.48
C LYS A 269 26.71 -0.07 9.80
N SER A 270 27.14 0.11 11.05
CA SER A 270 28.50 -0.24 11.50
C SER A 270 28.79 -1.73 11.36
N ALA A 271 27.79 -2.59 11.47
CA ALA A 271 27.89 -4.04 11.25
C ALA A 271 27.81 -4.45 9.76
N GLY A 272 27.76 -3.48 8.83
CA GLY A 272 27.76 -3.74 7.40
C GLY A 272 26.39 -3.99 6.76
N PHE A 273 25.29 -3.86 7.50
CA PHE A 273 23.96 -3.94 6.93
C PHE A 273 23.62 -2.67 6.13
N LYS A 274 22.89 -2.85 5.04
CA LYS A 274 22.41 -1.73 4.23
C LYS A 274 21.14 -1.17 4.84
N ILE A 275 21.09 0.15 5.05
CA ILE A 275 19.87 0.87 5.39
C ILE A 275 19.41 1.61 4.13
N VAL A 276 18.24 1.24 3.64
CA VAL A 276 17.65 1.82 2.42
C VAL A 276 16.41 2.59 2.81
N THR A 277 16.31 3.82 2.32
CA THR A 277 15.17 4.73 2.49
C THR A 277 14.86 5.39 1.16
N ASN A 278 13.62 5.83 0.97
CA ASN A 278 13.24 6.68 -0.17
C ASN A 278 12.01 7.52 0.22
N ALA A 279 11.72 8.55 -0.55
CA ALA A 279 10.41 9.17 -0.50
C ALA A 279 9.33 8.10 -0.69
N TYR A 280 8.37 8.06 0.21
CA TYR A 280 7.38 7.02 0.24
C TYR A 280 5.99 7.63 0.31
N PRO A 281 5.02 7.14 -0.45
CA PRO A 281 3.71 7.78 -0.52
C PRO A 281 2.82 7.49 0.70
N HIS A 282 3.39 7.19 1.86
CA HIS A 282 2.66 7.03 3.11
C HIS A 282 2.82 8.24 4.00
N ASN A 283 1.71 8.77 4.48
CA ASN A 283 1.71 9.68 5.62
C ASN A 283 1.25 8.95 6.89
N TRP A 284 1.80 9.35 8.03
CA TRP A 284 1.37 8.92 9.34
C TRP A 284 0.57 10.04 9.99
N THR A 285 -0.71 9.80 10.21
CA THR A 285 -1.67 10.84 10.61
C THR A 285 -2.66 10.31 11.64
N TRP A 286 -3.39 11.22 12.28
CA TRP A 286 -4.65 10.86 12.91
C TRP A 286 -5.81 11.33 12.03
N HIS A 287 -6.65 10.41 11.61
CA HIS A 287 -7.92 10.70 10.96
C HIS A 287 -8.89 11.24 12.01
N LEU A 288 -9.34 12.47 11.85
CA LEU A 288 -10.20 13.18 12.80
C LEU A 288 -11.65 13.08 12.34
N SER A 289 -12.54 12.55 13.17
CA SER A 289 -13.95 12.35 12.79
C SER A 289 -14.78 13.63 12.83
N ARG A 290 -15.82 13.67 12.02
CA ARG A 290 -16.82 14.75 11.94
C ARG A 290 -18.18 14.31 12.48
N VAL A 291 -18.22 13.25 13.28
CA VAL A 291 -19.46 12.79 13.92
C VAL A 291 -19.98 13.83 14.90
N ASP A 292 -21.26 13.78 15.21
CA ASP A 292 -21.88 14.69 16.16
C ASP A 292 -21.18 14.62 17.52
N GLY A 293 -20.92 15.78 18.11
CA GLY A 293 -20.21 15.90 19.37
C GLY A 293 -18.69 15.74 19.30
N SER A 294 -18.13 15.44 18.11
CA SER A 294 -16.68 15.39 17.94
C SER A 294 -16.06 16.79 18.12
N PRO A 295 -15.02 16.95 18.95
CA PRO A 295 -14.32 18.24 19.11
C PRO A 295 -13.63 18.67 17.80
N TRP A 296 -13.36 17.73 16.92
CA TRP A 296 -12.72 17.97 15.63
C TRP A 296 -13.64 18.62 14.58
N ASN A 297 -14.92 18.86 14.90
CA ASN A 297 -15.80 19.66 14.04
C ASN A 297 -15.34 21.11 13.94
N ASP A 298 -14.72 21.65 15.01
CA ASP A 298 -14.18 23.01 15.03
C ASP A 298 -12.79 23.06 14.37
N VAL A 299 -12.67 23.86 13.32
CA VAL A 299 -11.40 24.04 12.59
C VAL A 299 -10.28 24.61 13.49
N ARG A 300 -10.64 25.44 14.49
CA ARG A 300 -9.66 26.02 15.44
C ARG A 300 -9.01 24.92 16.28
N VAL A 301 -9.80 23.94 16.71
CA VAL A 301 -9.32 22.76 17.47
C VAL A 301 -8.37 21.92 16.61
N ARG A 302 -8.72 21.67 15.34
CA ARG A 302 -7.86 20.92 14.41
C ARG A 302 -6.54 21.65 14.14
N LYS A 303 -6.59 22.96 13.92
CA LYS A 303 -5.39 23.80 13.73
C LYS A 303 -4.54 23.84 15.00
N ALA A 304 -5.15 23.98 16.16
CA ALA A 304 -4.44 23.94 17.44
C ALA A 304 -3.71 22.61 17.63
N ALA A 305 -4.36 21.50 17.37
CA ALA A 305 -3.72 20.18 17.45
C ALA A 305 -2.51 20.08 16.51
N ASN A 306 -2.63 20.55 15.26
CA ASN A 306 -1.51 20.55 14.31
C ASN A 306 -0.35 21.47 14.71
N LEU A 307 -0.63 22.62 15.36
CA LEU A 307 0.40 23.55 15.87
C LEU A 307 1.08 23.01 17.13
N ALA A 308 0.44 22.13 17.88
CA ALA A 308 1.01 21.53 19.08
C ALA A 308 2.14 20.53 18.78
N ILE A 309 2.17 19.94 17.58
CA ILE A 309 3.09 18.84 17.27
C ILE A 309 4.51 19.33 16.98
N ASP A 310 5.46 18.87 17.78
CA ASP A 310 6.90 19.00 17.54
C ASP A 310 7.39 17.92 16.56
N ARG A 311 7.41 18.27 15.28
CA ARG A 311 7.81 17.37 14.20
C ARG A 311 9.30 17.12 14.13
N GLU A 312 10.11 18.07 14.58
CA GLU A 312 11.56 17.87 14.67
C GLU A 312 11.92 16.94 15.83
N GLY A 313 11.30 17.10 17.00
CA GLY A 313 11.43 16.14 18.10
C GLY A 313 10.97 14.73 17.70
N MET A 314 9.90 14.59 16.91
CA MET A 314 9.49 13.30 16.35
C MET A 314 10.57 12.72 15.43
N LYS A 315 11.23 13.54 14.62
CA LYS A 315 12.33 13.12 13.75
C LYS A 315 13.54 12.63 14.54
N GLU A 316 13.85 13.27 15.66
CA GLU A 316 14.89 12.81 16.59
C GLU A 316 14.52 11.45 17.20
N LEU A 317 13.28 11.28 17.68
CA LEU A 317 12.75 10.01 18.19
C LEU A 317 12.93 8.86 17.18
N LEU A 318 12.75 9.14 15.89
CA LEU A 318 12.89 8.17 14.81
C LEU A 318 14.30 8.14 14.17
N SER A 319 15.31 8.74 14.81
CA SER A 319 16.69 8.78 14.31
C SER A 319 16.80 9.25 12.86
N GLY A 320 15.97 10.21 12.47
CA GLY A 320 15.91 10.78 11.12
C GLY A 320 15.17 9.95 10.08
N LEU A 321 14.58 8.80 10.45
CA LEU A 321 13.87 7.92 9.52
C LEU A 321 12.44 8.39 9.22
N MET A 322 12.28 9.68 8.96
CA MET A 322 11.00 10.28 8.58
C MET A 322 11.21 11.62 7.87
N ILE A 323 10.17 12.12 7.23
CA ILE A 323 10.09 13.47 6.71
C ILE A 323 9.03 14.23 7.51
N PRO A 324 9.34 15.35 8.18
CA PRO A 324 8.35 16.17 8.87
C PRO A 324 7.21 16.58 7.94
N ALA A 325 5.96 16.46 8.40
CA ALA A 325 4.84 16.84 7.57
C ALA A 325 4.73 18.37 7.45
N GLU A 326 4.71 18.87 6.22
CA GLU A 326 4.31 20.23 5.88
C GLU A 326 2.89 20.27 5.29
N GLY A 327 2.29 19.11 5.07
CA GLY A 327 0.96 18.88 4.56
C GLY A 327 0.58 17.40 4.61
N PHE A 328 -0.52 17.06 3.97
CA PHE A 328 -0.93 15.68 3.81
C PHE A 328 -0.06 14.93 2.80
N LEU A 329 0.41 15.63 1.76
CA LEU A 329 1.41 15.17 0.79
C LEU A 329 2.83 15.52 1.28
N PRO A 330 3.86 14.76 0.92
CA PRO A 330 5.23 15.13 1.21
C PRO A 330 5.65 16.43 0.48
N PRO A 331 6.57 17.19 1.07
CA PRO A 331 7.10 18.38 0.41
C PRO A 331 7.64 18.07 -1.00
N GLY A 332 7.34 18.93 -1.96
CA GLY A 332 7.77 18.76 -3.35
C GLY A 332 6.90 17.83 -4.19
N HIS A 333 5.86 17.24 -3.63
CA HIS A 333 4.90 16.44 -4.42
C HIS A 333 4.18 17.32 -5.46
N GLN A 334 3.95 16.80 -6.68
CA GLN A 334 3.35 17.55 -7.79
C GLN A 334 1.97 18.15 -7.49
N TRP A 335 1.21 17.61 -6.52
CA TRP A 335 -0.11 18.09 -6.11
C TRP A 335 -0.07 18.90 -4.81
N PHE A 336 1.11 19.33 -4.35
CA PHE A 336 1.27 20.00 -3.05
C PHE A 336 0.58 21.36 -3.01
N GLY A 337 0.59 22.11 -4.12
CA GLY A 337 0.03 23.44 -4.19
C GLY A 337 0.73 24.45 -3.25
N ARG A 338 -0.04 25.41 -2.74
CA ARG A 338 0.45 26.49 -1.88
C ARG A 338 -0.44 26.71 -0.66
N PRO A 339 -0.57 25.73 0.25
CA PRO A 339 -1.42 25.90 1.44
C PRO A 339 -0.97 27.11 2.26
N THR A 340 -1.94 27.82 2.81
CA THR A 340 -1.71 29.05 3.61
C THR A 340 -1.44 28.71 5.07
N PHE A 341 -2.11 27.71 5.63
CA PHE A 341 -1.85 27.20 6.97
C PHE A 341 -0.52 26.44 7.00
N LYS A 342 0.38 26.83 7.93
CA LYS A 342 1.70 26.22 8.07
C LYS A 342 1.73 25.30 9.28
N LEU A 343 2.19 24.06 9.08
CA LEU A 343 2.33 23.04 10.11
C LEU A 343 3.61 23.28 10.94
N LYS A 344 3.72 24.44 11.57
CA LYS A 344 4.83 24.77 12.49
C LYS A 344 4.50 24.32 13.91
N HIS A 345 5.52 24.06 14.72
CA HIS A 345 5.36 23.89 16.16
C HIS A 345 5.19 25.26 16.82
N ASP A 346 4.00 25.53 17.36
CA ASP A 346 3.65 26.81 18.01
C ASP A 346 2.60 26.54 19.11
N PRO A 347 3.02 26.04 20.28
CA PRO A 347 2.12 25.72 21.39
C PRO A 347 1.31 26.92 21.89
N GLU A 348 1.87 28.12 21.84
CA GLU A 348 1.17 29.32 22.31
C GLU A 348 0.02 29.71 21.35
N ALA A 349 0.25 29.63 20.03
CA ALA A 349 -0.82 29.81 19.07
C ALA A 349 -1.89 28.70 19.21
N ALA A 350 -1.47 27.48 19.51
CA ALA A 350 -2.40 26.36 19.77
C ALA A 350 -3.30 26.63 20.98
N LYS A 351 -2.74 27.06 22.12
CA LYS A 351 -3.49 27.42 23.33
C LYS A 351 -4.48 28.56 23.05
N LYS A 352 -4.07 29.57 22.27
CA LYS A 352 -4.94 30.68 21.88
C LYS A 352 -6.17 30.17 21.08
N LEU A 353 -5.95 29.33 20.05
CA LEU A 353 -7.04 28.77 19.26
C LEU A 353 -7.97 27.89 20.09
N LEU A 354 -7.44 27.13 21.07
CA LEU A 354 -8.25 26.33 21.98
C LEU A 354 -9.10 27.23 22.88
N ALA A 355 -8.54 28.32 23.39
CA ALA A 355 -9.28 29.29 24.20
C ALA A 355 -10.43 29.93 23.41
N GLU A 356 -10.18 30.33 22.16
CA GLU A 356 -11.20 30.85 21.24
C GLU A 356 -12.30 29.81 20.93
N ALA A 357 -11.96 28.50 20.96
CA ALA A 357 -12.89 27.40 20.83
C ALA A 357 -13.62 27.02 22.14
N GLY A 358 -13.32 27.70 23.26
CA GLY A 358 -13.95 27.49 24.56
C GLY A 358 -13.32 26.41 25.42
N TYR A 359 -12.05 26.04 25.14
CA TYR A 359 -11.25 25.12 25.94
C TYR A 359 -10.12 25.85 26.67
N GLY A 360 -9.67 25.30 27.80
CA GLY A 360 -8.60 25.90 28.60
C GLY A 360 -8.35 25.11 29.88
N PRO A 361 -7.54 25.65 30.83
CA PRO A 361 -7.13 24.93 32.04
C PRO A 361 -8.32 24.38 32.87
N ASN A 362 -9.41 25.16 32.94
CA ASN A 362 -10.62 24.77 33.70
C ASN A 362 -11.61 23.90 32.88
N LYS A 363 -11.38 23.77 31.59
CA LYS A 363 -12.20 22.95 30.68
C LYS A 363 -11.29 22.37 29.61
N PRO A 364 -10.44 21.38 29.94
CA PRO A 364 -9.57 20.75 28.96
C PRO A 364 -10.40 20.03 27.90
N LEU A 365 -9.89 19.96 26.69
CA LEU A 365 -10.46 19.12 25.65
C LEU A 365 -10.07 17.67 25.94
N GLU A 366 -11.04 16.78 26.04
CA GLU A 366 -10.81 15.34 26.20
C GLU A 366 -11.23 14.60 24.93
N THR A 367 -10.42 13.64 24.50
CA THR A 367 -10.66 12.87 23.28
C THR A 367 -10.10 11.44 23.38
N LYS A 368 -10.69 10.53 22.63
CA LYS A 368 -10.23 9.14 22.52
C LYS A 368 -9.79 8.85 21.09
N ILE A 369 -8.64 8.21 20.95
CA ILE A 369 -8.03 7.86 19.66
C ILE A 369 -7.82 6.35 19.59
N LEU A 370 -8.24 5.75 18.48
CA LEU A 370 -7.93 4.36 18.13
C LEU A 370 -6.51 4.28 17.60
N ILE A 371 -5.71 3.35 18.14
CA ILE A 371 -4.34 3.09 17.67
C ILE A 371 -4.08 1.58 17.58
N SER A 372 -3.03 1.20 16.85
CA SER A 372 -2.55 -0.18 16.82
C SER A 372 -1.07 -0.25 17.20
N PRO A 373 -0.61 -1.32 17.87
CA PRO A 373 0.80 -1.48 18.23
C PRO A 373 1.70 -1.85 17.04
N SER A 374 1.12 -2.20 15.90
CA SER A 374 1.86 -2.61 14.69
C SER A 374 1.00 -2.37 13.44
N GLY A 375 1.55 -2.60 12.25
CA GLY A 375 0.81 -2.57 11.00
C GLY A 375 1.61 -1.97 9.84
N SER A 376 1.08 -2.13 8.64
CA SER A 376 1.71 -1.60 7.42
C SER A 376 1.78 -0.07 7.46
N GLY A 377 2.96 0.50 7.23
CA GLY A 377 3.20 1.93 7.24
C GLY A 377 3.07 2.60 8.63
N GLN A 378 2.87 1.83 9.70
CA GLN A 378 2.72 2.38 11.05
C GLN A 378 4.05 2.81 11.68
N MET A 379 5.19 2.49 11.07
CA MET A 379 6.51 2.83 11.57
C MET A 379 6.76 2.30 12.99
N LEU A 380 6.80 3.18 13.99
CA LEU A 380 6.95 2.86 15.41
C LEU A 380 5.73 3.38 16.20
N PRO A 381 4.55 2.74 16.07
CA PRO A 381 3.27 3.40 16.38
C PRO A 381 3.10 3.77 17.85
N LEU A 382 3.50 2.91 18.82
CA LEU A 382 3.27 3.21 20.23
C LEU A 382 4.09 4.42 20.69
N PRO A 383 5.42 4.48 20.56
CA PRO A 383 6.22 5.65 20.94
C PRO A 383 5.80 6.93 20.18
N MET A 384 5.45 6.81 18.91
CA MET A 384 4.99 7.97 18.11
C MET A 384 3.67 8.52 18.63
N ASN A 385 2.70 7.66 18.95
CA ASN A 385 1.41 8.09 19.51
C ASN A 385 1.58 8.69 20.91
N GLU A 386 2.44 8.12 21.77
CA GLU A 386 2.78 8.68 23.07
C GLU A 386 3.42 10.07 22.97
N PHE A 387 4.33 10.25 22.01
CA PHE A 387 4.95 11.56 21.75
C PHE A 387 3.90 12.60 21.32
N VAL A 388 2.99 12.23 20.39
CA VAL A 388 1.87 13.10 19.99
C VAL A 388 0.96 13.41 21.17
N GLN A 389 0.65 12.42 22.01
CA GLN A 389 -0.17 12.61 23.22
C GLN A 389 0.46 13.64 24.17
N GLN A 390 1.78 13.56 24.39
CA GLN A 390 2.51 14.51 25.25
C GLN A 390 2.45 15.93 24.70
N ASN A 391 2.72 16.12 23.40
CA ASN A 391 2.62 17.44 22.75
C ASN A 391 1.21 18.02 22.86
N LEU A 392 0.17 17.21 22.69
CA LEU A 392 -1.21 17.64 22.81
C LEU A 392 -1.57 18.01 24.26
N ALA A 393 -1.05 17.27 25.24
CA ALA A 393 -1.28 17.54 26.66
C ALA A 393 -0.70 18.91 27.10
N GLU A 394 0.44 19.33 26.56
CA GLU A 394 1.08 20.63 26.82
C GLU A 394 0.19 21.83 26.46
N VAL A 395 -0.69 21.66 25.49
CA VAL A 395 -1.65 22.70 25.07
C VAL A 395 -3.06 22.51 25.65
N GLY A 396 -3.28 21.48 26.48
CA GLY A 396 -4.56 21.24 27.16
C GLY A 396 -5.51 20.29 26.41
N ILE A 397 -4.99 19.51 25.46
CA ILE A 397 -5.74 18.42 24.81
C ILE A 397 -5.36 17.10 25.49
N LYS A 398 -6.30 16.50 26.24
CA LYS A 398 -6.13 15.22 26.93
C LYS A 398 -6.57 14.08 26.02
N VAL A 399 -5.64 13.22 25.66
CA VAL A 399 -5.89 12.07 24.80
C VAL A 399 -5.89 10.78 25.61
N SER A 400 -6.88 9.93 25.39
CA SER A 400 -6.86 8.53 25.80
C SER A 400 -6.77 7.62 24.56
N PHE A 401 -6.06 6.50 24.67
CA PHE A 401 -5.95 5.55 23.58
C PHE A 401 -6.83 4.32 23.79
N GLU A 402 -7.47 3.89 22.73
CA GLU A 402 -8.00 2.54 22.57
C GLU A 402 -7.06 1.75 21.67
N VAL A 403 -6.31 0.83 22.26
CA VAL A 403 -5.29 0.04 21.55
C VAL A 403 -5.92 -1.24 21.06
N VAL A 404 -5.88 -1.46 19.74
CA VAL A 404 -6.45 -2.66 19.10
C VAL A 404 -5.46 -3.27 18.13
N GLU A 405 -5.56 -4.58 17.91
CA GLU A 405 -4.75 -5.27 16.90
C GLU A 405 -5.03 -4.71 15.50
N TRP A 406 -4.03 -4.76 14.60
CA TRP A 406 -4.06 -4.09 13.30
C TRP A 406 -5.25 -4.49 12.42
N ASN A 407 -5.54 -5.79 12.28
CA ASN A 407 -6.67 -6.24 11.47
C ASN A 407 -8.01 -5.82 12.08
N THR A 408 -8.08 -5.75 13.40
CA THR A 408 -9.23 -5.19 14.12
C THR A 408 -9.40 -3.71 13.83
N LEU A 409 -8.31 -2.92 13.83
CA LEU A 409 -8.34 -1.50 13.46
C LEU A 409 -8.87 -1.30 12.03
N ILE A 410 -8.41 -2.12 11.08
CA ILE A 410 -8.89 -2.08 9.69
C ILE A 410 -10.41 -2.36 9.60
N ASN A 411 -10.91 -3.31 10.36
CA ASN A 411 -12.35 -3.61 10.40
C ASN A 411 -13.16 -2.45 11.00
N ILE A 412 -12.65 -1.83 12.07
CA ILE A 412 -13.25 -0.62 12.66
C ILE A 412 -13.23 0.55 11.66
N TRP A 413 -12.12 0.73 10.93
CA TRP A 413 -12.02 1.75 9.90
C TRP A 413 -13.08 1.57 8.79
N ARG A 414 -13.36 0.33 8.38
CA ARG A 414 -14.43 0.04 7.41
C ARG A 414 -15.84 0.24 7.97
N ALA A 415 -16.02 0.00 9.27
CA ALA A 415 -17.31 0.16 9.93
C ALA A 415 -17.69 1.64 10.16
N GLY A 416 -16.69 2.53 10.29
CA GLY A 416 -16.90 3.97 10.48
C GLY A 416 -16.97 4.42 11.94
N ALA A 417 -16.69 5.70 12.16
CA ALA A 417 -16.63 6.30 13.49
C ALA A 417 -17.96 6.24 14.28
N LYS A 418 -19.09 6.14 13.59
CA LYS A 418 -20.43 5.99 14.22
C LYS A 418 -20.72 4.58 14.69
N HIS A 419 -19.95 3.57 14.25
CA HIS A 419 -20.16 2.18 14.62
C HIS A 419 -19.69 1.92 16.06
N GLU A 420 -20.38 1.05 16.80
CA GLU A 420 -20.08 0.72 18.20
C GLU A 420 -18.65 0.21 18.41
N SER A 421 -18.07 -0.48 17.41
CA SER A 421 -16.69 -0.96 17.47
C SER A 421 -15.65 0.17 17.58
N SER A 422 -16.00 1.41 17.21
CA SER A 422 -15.17 2.60 17.42
C SER A 422 -15.14 3.06 18.89
N LYS A 423 -15.96 2.47 19.77
CA LYS A 423 -16.00 2.71 21.23
C LYS A 423 -16.01 4.20 21.62
N GLY A 424 -16.65 5.03 20.81
CA GLY A 424 -16.73 6.47 21.00
C GLY A 424 -15.43 7.23 20.69
N ALA A 425 -14.47 6.61 20.01
CA ALA A 425 -13.28 7.29 19.55
C ALA A 425 -13.63 8.34 18.49
N THR A 426 -13.05 9.53 18.63
CA THR A 426 -13.24 10.64 17.71
C THR A 426 -12.07 10.81 16.75
N GLY A 427 -11.01 10.02 16.90
CA GLY A 427 -9.89 9.96 15.98
C GLY A 427 -9.31 8.55 15.90
N MET A 428 -8.53 8.32 14.84
CA MET A 428 -7.86 7.06 14.58
C MET A 428 -6.48 7.33 14.01
N ASN A 429 -5.43 6.73 14.59
CA ASN A 429 -4.15 6.71 13.95
C ASN A 429 -4.20 5.73 12.77
N TYR A 430 -4.02 6.24 11.58
CA TYR A 430 -4.06 5.48 10.35
C TYR A 430 -3.08 6.08 9.34
N THR A 431 -2.43 5.23 8.58
CA THR A 431 -1.56 5.64 7.49
C THR A 431 -2.30 5.53 6.16
N TYR A 432 -2.21 6.60 5.38
CA TYR A 432 -2.74 6.62 4.02
C TYR A 432 -1.59 6.63 3.03
N PHE A 433 -1.69 5.82 1.98
CA PHE A 433 -0.74 5.89 0.89
C PHE A 433 -1.34 6.70 -0.26
N ILE A 434 -0.53 7.62 -0.78
CA ILE A 434 -0.95 8.67 -1.70
C ILE A 434 -0.27 8.42 -3.04
N GLN A 435 -0.71 7.37 -3.74
CA GLN A 435 -0.15 6.99 -5.03
C GLN A 435 -0.97 7.49 -6.22
N ASP A 436 -2.26 7.71 -6.00
CA ASP A 436 -3.23 8.14 -7.00
C ASP A 436 -4.29 9.05 -6.38
N PRO A 437 -5.02 9.84 -7.20
CA PRO A 437 -6.03 10.79 -6.71
C PRO A 437 -7.17 10.13 -5.93
N PHE A 438 -7.60 8.94 -6.35
CA PHE A 438 -8.70 8.23 -5.70
C PHE A 438 -8.27 7.73 -4.31
N THR A 439 -7.17 7.00 -4.23
CA THR A 439 -6.68 6.43 -2.96
C THR A 439 -6.15 7.52 -2.02
N GLY A 440 -5.52 8.56 -2.56
CA GLY A 440 -4.92 9.64 -1.78
C GLY A 440 -5.95 10.60 -1.16
N PHE A 441 -7.05 10.87 -1.84
CA PHE A 441 -8.00 11.90 -1.39
C PHE A 441 -9.47 11.42 -1.41
N ILE A 442 -9.96 11.00 -2.57
CA ILE A 442 -11.40 10.82 -2.82
C ILE A 442 -11.99 9.76 -1.89
N ARG A 443 -11.32 8.62 -1.79
CA ARG A 443 -11.79 7.42 -1.10
C ARG A 443 -12.17 7.65 0.38
N HIS A 444 -11.51 8.55 1.07
CA HIS A 444 -11.67 8.76 2.50
C HIS A 444 -12.20 10.14 2.89
N LEU A 445 -12.56 10.97 1.91
CA LEU A 445 -13.10 12.30 2.14
C LEU A 445 -14.44 12.55 1.44
N GLN A 446 -14.75 11.87 0.31
CA GLN A 446 -15.99 12.14 -0.41
C GLN A 446 -17.22 11.76 0.41
N CYS A 447 -18.25 12.62 0.41
CA CYS A 447 -19.46 12.48 1.23
C CYS A 447 -20.16 11.13 1.06
N ASN A 448 -20.36 10.71 -0.20
CA ASN A 448 -21.06 9.46 -0.54
C ASN A 448 -20.22 8.19 -0.31
N LEU A 449 -18.95 8.32 0.07
CA LEU A 449 -18.07 7.21 0.43
C LEU A 449 -17.94 7.01 1.96
N ALA A 450 -18.84 7.59 2.74
CA ALA A 450 -18.99 7.24 4.16
C ALA A 450 -19.45 5.77 4.29
N PRO A 451 -19.02 5.06 5.34
CA PRO A 451 -19.49 3.70 5.61
C PRO A 451 -21.01 3.59 5.74
N PRO A 452 -21.64 2.52 5.20
CA PRO A 452 -21.03 1.30 4.65
C PRO A 452 -20.72 1.39 3.14
N ALA A 453 -20.96 2.52 2.49
CA ALA A 453 -20.77 2.68 1.03
C ALA A 453 -19.27 2.73 0.63
N GLY A 454 -18.42 3.24 1.51
CA GLY A 454 -17.00 3.42 1.30
C GLY A 454 -16.20 3.43 2.59
N THR A 455 -15.10 4.16 2.62
CA THR A 455 -14.11 4.14 3.70
C THR A 455 -13.76 5.52 4.26
N ASN A 456 -14.64 6.49 4.09
CA ASN A 456 -14.58 7.78 4.78
C ASN A 456 -14.98 7.59 6.26
N TRP A 457 -14.12 6.96 7.04
CA TRP A 457 -14.36 6.59 8.43
C TRP A 457 -14.82 7.75 9.29
N GLY A 458 -14.23 8.92 9.07
CA GLY A 458 -14.47 10.12 9.87
C GLY A 458 -15.78 10.86 9.54
N PHE A 459 -16.53 10.43 8.52
CA PHE A 459 -17.74 11.11 8.05
C PHE A 459 -17.52 12.57 7.67
N TYR A 460 -16.33 12.90 7.17
CA TYR A 460 -16.11 14.21 6.56
C TYR A 460 -17.04 14.38 5.38
N CYS A 461 -17.67 15.53 5.26
CA CYS A 461 -18.53 15.85 4.12
C CYS A 461 -18.53 17.37 3.89
N ASP A 462 -18.02 17.77 2.74
CA ASP A 462 -18.00 19.17 2.28
C ASP A 462 -18.36 19.19 0.79
N PRO A 463 -19.50 19.80 0.42
CA PRO A 463 -19.94 19.90 -0.96
C PRO A 463 -18.95 20.61 -1.90
N GLU A 464 -18.15 21.55 -1.41
CA GLU A 464 -17.12 22.21 -2.23
C GLU A 464 -15.94 21.26 -2.51
N MET A 465 -15.55 20.45 -1.52
CA MET A 465 -14.56 19.42 -1.73
C MET A 465 -15.07 18.33 -2.70
N ASP A 466 -16.33 17.92 -2.57
CA ASP A 466 -16.95 16.96 -3.49
C ASP A 466 -16.96 17.45 -4.94
N LYS A 467 -17.22 18.75 -5.18
CA LYS A 467 -17.10 19.34 -6.52
C LYS A 467 -15.68 19.22 -7.09
N LEU A 468 -14.66 19.45 -6.27
CA LEU A 468 -13.27 19.27 -6.71
C LEU A 468 -12.97 17.80 -7.03
N PHE A 469 -13.49 16.85 -6.26
CA PHE A 469 -13.36 15.42 -6.56
C PHE A 469 -14.04 15.03 -7.87
N ASP A 470 -15.22 15.56 -8.13
CA ASP A 470 -15.94 15.33 -9.39
C ASP A 470 -15.21 15.98 -10.58
N GLU A 471 -14.60 17.16 -10.39
CA GLU A 471 -13.72 17.79 -11.38
C GLU A 471 -12.50 16.92 -11.69
N VAL A 472 -11.83 16.36 -10.68
CA VAL A 472 -10.69 15.42 -10.87
C VAL A 472 -11.13 14.21 -11.69
N ARG A 473 -12.30 13.62 -11.39
CA ARG A 473 -12.82 12.46 -12.12
C ARG A 473 -13.20 12.77 -13.56
N SER A 474 -13.76 13.94 -13.80
CA SER A 474 -14.21 14.33 -15.14
C SER A 474 -13.12 14.96 -16.01
N THR A 475 -11.94 15.24 -15.46
CA THR A 475 -10.82 15.88 -16.16
C THR A 475 -9.84 14.84 -16.66
N PHE A 476 -9.75 14.66 -17.98
CA PHE A 476 -8.86 13.70 -18.65
C PHE A 476 -7.53 14.32 -19.11
N ASP A 477 -7.37 15.62 -19.03
CA ASP A 477 -6.11 16.33 -19.25
C ASP A 477 -5.28 16.31 -17.95
N PRO A 478 -4.06 15.72 -17.95
CA PRO A 478 -3.27 15.57 -16.73
C PRO A 478 -2.86 16.90 -16.10
N ALA A 479 -2.59 17.94 -16.90
CA ALA A 479 -2.15 19.23 -16.37
C ALA A 479 -3.32 20.00 -15.71
N ALA A 480 -4.53 19.91 -16.27
CA ALA A 480 -5.71 20.47 -15.66
C ALA A 480 -6.09 19.70 -14.38
N GLN A 481 -6.03 18.36 -14.41
CA GLN A 481 -6.30 17.51 -13.24
C GLN A 481 -5.33 17.82 -12.10
N GLN A 482 -4.03 18.01 -12.40
CA GLN A 482 -3.03 18.39 -11.40
C GLN A 482 -3.41 19.68 -10.67
N LYS A 483 -3.85 20.72 -11.38
CA LYS A 483 -4.28 22.01 -10.77
C LYS A 483 -5.44 21.82 -9.80
N THR A 484 -6.36 20.94 -10.10
CA THR A 484 -7.48 20.64 -9.21
C THR A 484 -7.02 19.86 -7.98
N LEU A 485 -6.06 18.93 -8.14
CA LEU A 485 -5.45 18.20 -7.04
C LEU A 485 -4.62 19.11 -6.11
N GLU A 486 -3.95 20.13 -6.65
CA GLU A 486 -3.29 21.18 -5.86
C GLU A 486 -4.30 21.91 -4.98
N LYS A 487 -5.44 22.34 -5.52
CA LYS A 487 -6.53 22.99 -4.74
C LYS A 487 -7.09 22.07 -3.64
N ILE A 488 -7.24 20.78 -3.94
CA ILE A 488 -7.70 19.80 -2.95
C ILE A 488 -6.71 19.71 -1.79
N HIS A 489 -5.42 19.63 -2.07
CA HIS A 489 -4.39 19.56 -1.02
C HIS A 489 -4.28 20.86 -0.25
N GLU A 490 -4.37 22.03 -0.90
CA GLU A 490 -4.42 23.34 -0.24
C GLU A 490 -5.57 23.39 0.78
N LYS A 491 -6.80 23.06 0.34
CA LYS A 491 -7.98 23.01 1.22
C LYS A 491 -7.81 21.99 2.35
N TYR A 492 -7.21 20.83 2.06
CA TYR A 492 -6.93 19.78 3.05
C TYR A 492 -6.06 20.30 4.20
N VAL A 493 -5.00 21.03 3.86
CA VAL A 493 -4.05 21.59 4.83
C VAL A 493 -4.64 22.81 5.52
N ASP A 494 -5.26 23.72 4.77
CA ASP A 494 -5.81 24.98 5.29
C ASP A 494 -6.94 24.77 6.30
N GLU A 495 -7.69 23.69 6.14
CA GLU A 495 -8.73 23.28 7.08
C GLU A 495 -8.25 22.29 8.15
N ALA A 496 -6.96 21.92 8.09
CA ALA A 496 -6.35 20.94 9.00
C ALA A 496 -7.23 19.68 9.13
N LEU A 497 -7.59 19.05 7.99
CA LEU A 497 -8.58 17.98 7.97
C LEU A 497 -8.16 16.78 8.82
N PHE A 498 -6.86 16.51 8.91
CA PHE A 498 -6.24 15.48 9.75
C PHE A 498 -5.20 16.10 10.68
N LEU A 499 -4.77 15.38 11.69
CA LEU A 499 -3.55 15.68 12.41
C LEU A 499 -2.38 15.08 11.59
N MET A 500 -1.67 15.93 10.88
CA MET A 500 -0.58 15.57 9.98
C MET A 500 0.75 15.60 10.75
N VAL A 501 1.40 14.45 10.91
CA VAL A 501 2.60 14.34 11.74
C VAL A 501 3.85 14.13 10.91
N THR A 502 3.88 13.09 10.07
CA THR A 502 5.09 12.73 9.32
C THR A 502 4.78 11.95 8.05
N HIS A 503 5.75 11.90 7.13
CA HIS A 503 5.79 10.98 6.00
C HIS A 503 6.82 9.89 6.26
N ASP A 504 6.43 8.65 6.01
CA ASP A 504 7.31 7.48 6.11
C ASP A 504 8.36 7.52 4.99
N VAL A 505 9.57 7.11 5.30
CA VAL A 505 10.65 6.91 4.32
C VAL A 505 10.86 5.44 3.98
N ASN A 506 9.94 4.57 4.42
CA ASN A 506 9.95 3.13 4.19
C ASN A 506 11.33 2.50 4.46
N ALA A 507 11.86 2.77 5.66
CA ALA A 507 13.18 2.32 6.05
C ALA A 507 13.27 0.79 6.05
N ARG A 508 14.31 0.25 5.38
CA ARG A 508 14.61 -1.17 5.31
C ARG A 508 16.03 -1.42 5.73
N ALA A 509 16.25 -2.47 6.48
CA ALA A 509 17.60 -2.96 6.76
C ALA A 509 17.81 -4.30 6.07
N MET A 510 18.91 -4.43 5.35
CA MET A 510 19.20 -5.58 4.51
C MET A 510 20.60 -6.12 4.75
N SER A 511 20.74 -7.45 4.66
CA SER A 511 22.04 -8.12 4.55
C SER A 511 22.85 -7.52 3.40
N PRO A 512 24.18 -7.37 3.50
CA PRO A 512 25.04 -6.97 2.40
C PRO A 512 24.97 -7.92 1.19
N LYS A 513 24.48 -9.15 1.39
CA LYS A 513 24.26 -10.14 0.32
C LYS A 513 23.10 -9.78 -0.61
N VAL A 514 22.13 -9.01 -0.15
CA VAL A 514 20.98 -8.59 -0.99
C VAL A 514 21.45 -7.55 -2.00
N LYS A 515 21.30 -7.84 -3.29
CA LYS A 515 21.68 -6.96 -4.42
C LYS A 515 20.49 -6.73 -5.34
N GLY A 516 20.58 -5.70 -6.20
CA GLY A 516 19.65 -5.46 -7.30
C GLY A 516 18.24 -4.97 -6.88
N PHE A 517 17.99 -4.70 -5.59
CA PHE A 517 16.73 -4.13 -5.16
C PHE A 517 16.65 -2.64 -5.52
N VAL A 518 15.52 -2.23 -6.11
CA VAL A 518 15.16 -0.83 -6.37
C VAL A 518 14.05 -0.46 -5.41
N GLN A 519 14.31 0.50 -4.52
CA GLN A 519 13.28 1.06 -3.66
C GLN A 519 12.53 2.16 -4.40
N ALA A 520 11.53 1.79 -5.18
CA ALA A 520 10.67 2.74 -5.88
C ALA A 520 9.93 3.64 -4.88
N GLN A 521 9.55 4.85 -5.33
CA GLN A 521 8.65 5.71 -4.57
C GLN A 521 7.22 5.20 -4.70
N ASN A 522 6.99 4.02 -4.14
CA ASN A 522 5.74 3.28 -4.21
C ASN A 522 5.59 2.38 -2.99
N TRP A 523 4.35 2.01 -2.68
CA TRP A 523 4.05 1.06 -1.61
C TRP A 523 4.38 -0.38 -1.99
N PHE A 524 4.19 -0.75 -3.25
CA PHE A 524 4.58 -2.07 -3.76
C PHE A 524 6.08 -2.17 -3.99
N GLN A 525 6.59 -3.37 -4.10
CA GLN A 525 7.99 -3.65 -4.39
C GLN A 525 8.12 -4.76 -5.44
N ASN A 526 9.19 -4.69 -6.22
CA ASN A 526 9.55 -5.71 -7.19
C ASN A 526 10.79 -6.47 -6.71
N PHE A 527 10.67 -7.79 -6.60
CA PHE A 527 11.77 -8.67 -6.20
C PHE A 527 12.43 -9.40 -7.38
N SER A 528 11.98 -9.18 -8.61
CA SER A 528 12.46 -9.92 -9.79
C SER A 528 13.92 -9.65 -10.10
N SER A 529 14.42 -8.44 -9.81
CA SER A 529 15.81 -8.04 -10.04
C SER A 529 16.76 -8.43 -8.89
N VAL A 530 16.20 -8.87 -7.75
CA VAL A 530 16.99 -9.16 -6.55
C VAL A 530 17.81 -10.44 -6.72
N THR A 531 19.05 -10.41 -6.22
CA THR A 531 19.96 -11.56 -6.11
C THR A 531 20.53 -11.65 -4.70
N MET A 532 21.04 -12.84 -4.35
CA MET A 532 21.75 -13.11 -3.10
C MET A 532 23.15 -13.57 -3.42
N ASP A 533 24.19 -12.78 -3.04
CA ASP A 533 25.62 -13.07 -3.31
C ASP A 533 26.40 -13.34 -2.01
#